data_cbce4b922bca21dd86cea1e0bfd8a674
#
_entry.id   cbce4b922bca21dd86cea1e0bfd8a674
#
_cell.length_a   1.000
_cell.length_b   1.000
_cell.length_c   1.000
_cell.angle_alpha   90.00
_cell.angle_beta   90.00
_cell.angle_gamma   90.00
#
_symmetry.space_group_name_H-M   'P 1'
#
loop_
_entity.id
_entity.type
_entity.pdbx_description
1 polymer ?
#
loop_
_entity_poly.entity_id
_entity_poly.type
_entity_poly.pdbx_seq_one_letter_code
_entity_poly.pdbx_strand_id
1 'polypeptide(L)'
;MLKIGFIGGGKMAQALAKGFIRGGLSKGEMMLASCLPNDVGSIDAFKEIGSNTVFTNAPVVDYGDVLILAVKPQVVPMVLPDLKNYRKLLLSIAMGIPLASLEKAVPNGTPVIRVMPNTPAIVGCGATVYARGKHAGDKEAKIAEKLFSSVGVCEEVPESLIDPVTALAGSGPAYVYMMIEALADGGVKMGLMRPTAYMLAAQTVLGAGTMVRDTKIHPGQLKDDVASPAGSTITAIHYLEQHGLRSAVIGAVEAATKRCKEVSSLSEKN
;
A
#
# COMPACT_ATOMS: atom_id res chain seq x y z
N MET A 1 17.36 -3.64 -16.74
CA MET A 1 16.73 -2.75 -15.73
C MET A 1 15.64 -1.96 -16.40
N LEU A 2 14.55 -1.66 -15.68
CA LEU A 2 13.38 -0.95 -16.21
C LEU A 2 13.57 0.57 -16.06
N LYS A 3 13.18 1.32 -17.09
CA LYS A 3 12.96 2.77 -16.96
C LYS A 3 11.58 3.00 -16.36
N ILE A 4 11.51 3.68 -15.22
CA ILE A 4 10.26 3.87 -14.47
C ILE A 4 9.92 5.35 -14.40
N GLY A 5 8.74 5.71 -14.91
CA GLY A 5 8.16 7.02 -14.75
C GLY A 5 7.16 7.06 -13.59
N PHE A 6 7.19 8.12 -12.80
CA PHE A 6 6.21 8.37 -11.74
C PHE A 6 5.44 9.65 -12.05
N ILE A 7 4.14 9.57 -12.26
CA ILE A 7 3.25 10.74 -12.23
C ILE A 7 2.86 10.96 -10.77
N GLY A 8 3.50 11.95 -10.15
CA GLY A 8 3.42 12.23 -8.73
C GLY A 8 4.57 11.62 -7.92
N GLY A 9 5.30 12.47 -7.16
CA GLY A 9 6.46 12.09 -6.34
C GLY A 9 6.15 11.95 -4.84
N GLY A 10 4.90 11.71 -4.45
CA GLY A 10 4.48 11.63 -3.04
C GLY A 10 5.10 10.45 -2.27
N LYS A 11 4.78 10.35 -0.97
CA LYS A 11 5.38 9.36 -0.04
C LYS A 11 5.33 7.91 -0.55
N MET A 12 4.21 7.49 -1.20
CA MET A 12 4.10 6.15 -1.74
C MET A 12 5.03 5.94 -2.94
N ALA A 13 5.12 6.92 -3.87
CA ALA A 13 6.05 6.85 -4.99
C ALA A 13 7.52 6.75 -4.51
N GLN A 14 7.88 7.53 -3.48
CA GLN A 14 9.21 7.48 -2.84
C GLN A 14 9.49 6.10 -2.22
N ALA A 15 8.52 5.53 -1.50
CA ALA A 15 8.65 4.20 -0.91
C ALA A 15 8.90 3.12 -1.97
N LEU A 16 8.11 3.15 -3.05
CA LEU A 16 8.24 2.24 -4.18
C LEU A 16 9.59 2.41 -4.89
N ALA A 17 9.99 3.65 -5.21
CA ALA A 17 11.26 3.94 -5.85
C ALA A 17 12.45 3.41 -5.04
N LYS A 18 12.50 3.68 -3.73
CA LYS A 18 13.51 3.14 -2.81
C LYS A 18 13.49 1.61 -2.78
N GLY A 19 12.29 1.00 -2.75
CA GLY A 19 12.14 -0.45 -2.78
C GLY A 19 12.63 -1.07 -4.07
N PHE A 20 12.34 -0.48 -5.21
CA PHE A 20 12.78 -0.97 -6.53
C PHE A 20 14.31 -0.90 -6.68
N ILE A 21 14.94 0.13 -6.13
CA ILE A 21 16.41 0.26 -6.08
C ILE A 21 16.99 -0.83 -5.18
N ARG A 22 16.46 -0.98 -3.96
CA ARG A 22 16.91 -2.01 -3.00
C ARG A 22 16.76 -3.43 -3.56
N GLY A 23 15.68 -3.68 -4.30
CA GLY A 23 15.42 -4.96 -4.98
C GLY A 23 16.24 -5.17 -6.26
N GLY A 24 17.11 -4.22 -6.67
CA GLY A 24 17.91 -4.33 -7.89
C GLY A 24 17.11 -4.29 -9.20
N LEU A 25 15.87 -3.80 -9.16
CA LEU A 25 14.95 -3.80 -10.30
C LEU A 25 15.14 -2.58 -11.21
N SER A 26 15.60 -1.48 -10.63
CA SER A 26 15.96 -0.24 -11.32
C SER A 26 17.05 0.49 -10.54
N LYS A 27 17.51 1.63 -11.08
CA LYS A 27 18.45 2.55 -10.43
C LYS A 27 17.82 3.93 -10.39
N GLY A 28 18.29 4.81 -9.50
CA GLY A 28 17.79 6.18 -9.42
C GLY A 28 17.87 6.91 -10.77
N GLU A 29 18.98 6.82 -11.48
CA GLU A 29 19.20 7.38 -12.81
C GLU A 29 18.24 6.87 -13.90
N MET A 30 17.59 5.73 -13.66
CA MET A 30 16.59 5.11 -14.53
C MET A 30 15.15 5.42 -14.08
N MET A 31 14.98 6.37 -13.19
CA MET A 31 13.68 6.83 -12.71
C MET A 31 13.49 8.31 -13.00
N LEU A 32 12.26 8.71 -13.30
CA LEU A 32 11.88 10.10 -13.51
C LEU A 32 10.51 10.33 -12.88
N ALA A 33 10.40 11.37 -12.04
CA ALA A 33 9.14 11.70 -11.39
C ALA A 33 8.66 13.11 -11.75
N SER A 34 7.36 13.28 -11.96
CA SER A 34 6.74 14.60 -12.00
C SER A 34 6.31 15.03 -10.59
N CYS A 35 6.71 16.24 -10.20
CA CYS A 35 6.38 16.83 -8.92
C CYS A 35 5.87 18.27 -9.12
N LEU A 36 5.04 18.75 -8.19
CA LEU A 36 4.71 20.19 -8.20
C LEU A 36 5.97 21.00 -7.84
N PRO A 37 6.18 22.18 -8.44
CA PRO A 37 7.38 23.01 -8.19
C PRO A 37 7.57 23.41 -6.73
N ASN A 38 6.48 23.50 -5.95
CA ASN A 38 6.49 23.82 -4.53
C ASN A 38 6.56 22.61 -3.60
N ASP A 39 6.56 21.38 -4.12
CA ASP A 39 6.72 20.16 -3.33
C ASP A 39 8.22 19.80 -3.19
N VAL A 40 8.96 20.67 -2.50
CA VAL A 40 10.40 20.56 -2.27
C VAL A 40 10.76 19.20 -1.64
N GLY A 41 9.95 18.75 -0.67
CA GLY A 41 10.17 17.48 0.02
C GLY A 41 10.15 16.26 -0.90
N SER A 42 9.24 16.23 -1.88
CA SER A 42 9.21 15.17 -2.89
C SER A 42 10.37 15.26 -3.88
N ILE A 43 10.71 16.49 -4.30
CA ILE A 43 11.85 16.74 -5.20
C ILE A 43 13.16 16.25 -4.58
N ASP A 44 13.42 16.65 -3.34
CA ASP A 44 14.65 16.28 -2.62
C ASP A 44 14.72 14.77 -2.38
N ALA A 45 13.61 14.13 -1.99
CA ALA A 45 13.56 12.69 -1.78
C ALA A 45 13.87 11.86 -3.04
N PHE A 46 13.48 12.33 -4.23
CA PHE A 46 13.85 11.70 -5.49
C PHE A 46 15.32 11.97 -5.86
N LYS A 47 15.83 13.18 -5.62
CA LYS A 47 17.25 13.49 -5.79
C LYS A 47 18.16 12.64 -4.90
N GLU A 48 17.78 12.43 -3.63
CA GLU A 48 18.55 11.59 -2.69
C GLU A 48 18.77 10.16 -3.18
N ILE A 49 17.83 9.60 -3.95
CA ILE A 49 17.98 8.27 -4.55
C ILE A 49 18.62 8.29 -5.94
N GLY A 50 19.13 9.44 -6.39
CA GLY A 50 19.77 9.62 -7.69
C GLY A 50 18.81 9.73 -8.86
N SER A 51 17.52 10.01 -8.60
CA SER A 51 16.50 10.20 -9.63
C SER A 51 16.34 11.66 -10.02
N ASN A 52 15.95 11.91 -11.26
CA ASN A 52 15.57 13.25 -11.72
C ASN A 52 14.08 13.52 -11.48
N THR A 53 13.76 14.81 -11.37
CA THR A 53 12.37 15.27 -11.28
C THR A 53 12.10 16.35 -12.34
N VAL A 54 10.83 16.41 -12.77
CA VAL A 54 10.30 17.40 -13.71
C VAL A 54 8.99 17.97 -13.18
N PHE A 55 8.55 19.10 -13.74
CA PHE A 55 7.35 19.81 -13.26
C PHE A 55 6.11 19.57 -14.13
N THR A 56 6.24 18.79 -15.20
CA THR A 56 5.14 18.40 -16.09
C THR A 56 5.16 16.90 -16.31
N ASN A 57 4.02 16.30 -16.71
CA ASN A 57 3.90 14.86 -16.87
C ASN A 57 4.45 14.36 -18.22
N ALA A 58 4.42 15.16 -19.27
CA ALA A 58 4.79 14.74 -20.62
C ALA A 58 6.19 14.09 -20.70
N PRO A 59 7.27 14.66 -20.12
CA PRO A 59 8.60 14.01 -20.14
C PRO A 59 8.60 12.65 -19.43
N VAL A 60 7.76 12.48 -18.38
CA VAL A 60 7.67 11.22 -17.62
C VAL A 60 6.96 10.15 -18.45
N VAL A 61 5.89 10.52 -19.15
CA VAL A 61 5.12 9.65 -20.04
C VAL A 61 5.99 9.13 -21.18
N ASP A 62 6.81 9.98 -21.77
CA ASP A 62 7.72 9.60 -22.87
C ASP A 62 8.87 8.70 -22.37
N TYR A 63 9.37 8.97 -21.17
CA TYR A 63 10.55 8.32 -20.61
C TYR A 63 10.34 6.86 -20.20
N GLY A 64 9.26 6.57 -19.46
CA GLY A 64 9.09 5.31 -18.76
C GLY A 64 8.74 4.12 -19.66
N ASP A 65 9.36 2.96 -19.43
CA ASP A 65 8.88 1.67 -19.95
C ASP A 65 7.71 1.16 -19.12
N VAL A 66 7.71 1.51 -17.83
CA VAL A 66 6.62 1.36 -16.88
C VAL A 66 6.29 2.73 -16.33
N LEU A 67 5.02 3.08 -16.35
CA LEU A 67 4.50 4.33 -15.80
C LEU A 67 3.68 4.05 -14.56
N ILE A 68 4.01 4.70 -13.45
CA ILE A 68 3.27 4.59 -12.18
C ILE A 68 2.47 5.86 -11.96
N LEU A 69 1.15 5.74 -11.96
CA LEU A 69 0.22 6.81 -11.61
C LEU A 69 0.10 6.86 -10.08
N ALA A 70 0.78 7.82 -9.46
CA ALA A 70 0.98 7.93 -8.01
C ALA A 70 0.47 9.26 -7.42
N VAL A 71 -0.51 9.88 -8.07
CA VAL A 71 -1.17 11.08 -7.57
C VAL A 71 -2.38 10.73 -6.70
N LYS A 72 -2.84 11.70 -5.91
CA LYS A 72 -4.08 11.54 -5.12
C LYS A 72 -5.29 11.35 -6.06
N PRO A 73 -6.33 10.59 -5.65
CA PRO A 73 -7.48 10.27 -6.51
C PRO A 73 -8.13 11.49 -7.17
N GLN A 74 -8.29 12.59 -6.43
CA GLN A 74 -8.88 13.83 -6.93
C GLN A 74 -8.04 14.53 -8.01
N VAL A 75 -6.76 14.20 -8.14
CA VAL A 75 -5.85 14.75 -9.15
C VAL A 75 -5.87 13.90 -10.43
N VAL A 76 -6.28 12.64 -10.33
CA VAL A 76 -6.27 11.70 -11.46
C VAL A 76 -6.98 12.24 -12.69
N PRO A 77 -8.21 12.81 -12.62
CA PRO A 77 -8.89 13.35 -13.80
C PRO A 77 -8.08 14.43 -14.53
N MET A 78 -7.25 15.19 -13.81
CA MET A 78 -6.43 16.27 -14.38
C MET A 78 -5.22 15.74 -15.16
N VAL A 79 -4.72 14.55 -14.81
CA VAL A 79 -3.51 13.96 -15.42
C VAL A 79 -3.82 12.88 -16.44
N LEU A 80 -5.03 12.32 -16.45
CA LEU A 80 -5.44 11.33 -17.47
C LEU A 80 -5.27 11.82 -18.91
N PRO A 81 -5.56 13.08 -19.28
CA PRO A 81 -5.35 13.58 -20.65
C PRO A 81 -3.90 13.46 -21.14
N ASP A 82 -2.92 13.49 -20.23
CA ASP A 82 -1.50 13.34 -20.58
C ASP A 82 -1.18 11.92 -21.08
N LEU A 83 -2.03 10.94 -20.74
CA LEU A 83 -1.83 9.51 -21.08
C LEU A 83 -2.38 9.13 -22.47
N LYS A 84 -3.02 10.02 -23.20
CA LYS A 84 -3.72 9.75 -24.46
C LYS A 84 -2.87 9.06 -25.54
N ASN A 85 -1.55 9.17 -25.46
CA ASN A 85 -0.61 8.56 -26.39
C ASN A 85 0.24 7.45 -25.75
N TYR A 86 0.08 7.18 -24.46
CA TYR A 86 0.88 6.19 -23.75
C TYR A 86 0.44 4.77 -24.10
N ARG A 87 1.36 3.91 -24.53
CA ARG A 87 1.08 2.55 -25.02
C ARG A 87 1.85 1.45 -24.28
N LYS A 88 2.62 1.81 -23.26
CA LYS A 88 3.39 0.86 -22.46
C LYS A 88 2.62 0.51 -21.17
N LEU A 89 3.23 -0.25 -20.26
CA LEU A 89 2.58 -0.68 -19.03
C LEU A 89 2.26 0.49 -18.09
N LEU A 90 0.97 0.69 -17.82
CA LEU A 90 0.47 1.64 -16.81
C LEU A 90 0.11 0.90 -15.52
N LEU A 91 0.76 1.27 -14.42
CA LEU A 91 0.45 0.81 -13.06
C LEU A 91 -0.19 1.97 -12.29
N SER A 92 -1.44 1.84 -11.91
CA SER A 92 -2.12 2.87 -11.10
C SER A 92 -2.17 2.45 -9.64
N ILE A 93 -1.61 3.26 -8.75
CA ILE A 93 -1.73 3.11 -7.30
C ILE A 93 -2.73 4.12 -6.71
N ALA A 94 -3.50 4.81 -7.55
CA ALA A 94 -4.51 5.77 -7.12
C ALA A 94 -5.75 5.04 -6.57
N MET A 95 -6.04 5.25 -5.29
CA MET A 95 -7.18 4.64 -4.61
C MET A 95 -8.51 5.06 -5.27
N GLY A 96 -9.45 4.11 -5.41
CA GLY A 96 -10.81 4.41 -5.86
C GLY A 96 -10.95 4.72 -7.36
N ILE A 97 -9.89 4.57 -8.18
CA ILE A 97 -9.95 4.76 -9.63
C ILE A 97 -10.06 3.39 -10.30
N PRO A 98 -11.21 3.06 -10.93
CA PRO A 98 -11.42 1.76 -11.54
C PRO A 98 -10.58 1.54 -12.82
N LEU A 99 -10.30 0.28 -13.15
CA LEU A 99 -9.64 -0.10 -14.39
C LEU A 99 -10.35 0.46 -15.61
N ALA A 100 -11.67 0.42 -15.63
CA ALA A 100 -12.47 0.94 -16.76
C ALA A 100 -12.20 2.44 -17.03
N SER A 101 -12.01 3.25 -15.99
CA SER A 101 -11.68 4.68 -16.12
C SER A 101 -10.25 4.87 -16.63
N LEU A 102 -9.30 4.08 -16.16
CA LEU A 102 -7.91 4.13 -16.58
C LEU A 102 -7.75 3.67 -18.05
N GLU A 103 -8.44 2.60 -18.44
CA GLU A 103 -8.43 2.05 -19.81
C GLU A 103 -9.03 3.01 -20.84
N LYS A 104 -10.03 3.82 -20.45
CA LYS A 104 -10.59 4.88 -21.31
C LYS A 104 -9.61 6.01 -21.58
N ALA A 105 -8.67 6.25 -20.69
CA ALA A 105 -7.73 7.38 -20.78
C ALA A 105 -6.48 7.06 -21.63
N VAL A 106 -6.25 5.79 -21.95
CA VAL A 106 -5.11 5.33 -22.75
C VAL A 106 -5.57 4.75 -24.08
N PRO A 107 -4.70 4.67 -25.10
CA PRO A 107 -5.03 4.02 -26.36
C PRO A 107 -5.47 2.57 -26.16
N ASN A 108 -6.43 2.11 -26.97
CA ASN A 108 -6.83 0.71 -26.97
C ASN A 108 -5.61 -0.21 -27.18
N GLY A 109 -5.56 -1.31 -26.43
CA GLY A 109 -4.42 -2.25 -26.42
C GLY A 109 -3.33 -1.89 -25.41
N THR A 110 -3.42 -0.77 -24.69
CA THR A 110 -2.46 -0.43 -23.63
C THR A 110 -2.68 -1.31 -22.39
N PRO A 111 -1.65 -2.00 -21.89
CA PRO A 111 -1.76 -2.79 -20.67
C PRO A 111 -1.87 -1.87 -19.44
N VAL A 112 -2.93 -2.05 -18.67
CA VAL A 112 -3.22 -1.32 -17.44
C VAL A 112 -3.35 -2.30 -16.28
N ILE A 113 -2.72 -2.01 -15.15
CA ILE A 113 -2.85 -2.77 -13.91
C ILE A 113 -3.19 -1.79 -12.78
N ARG A 114 -4.26 -2.08 -12.06
CA ARG A 114 -4.63 -1.37 -10.83
C ARG A 114 -3.93 -2.05 -9.67
N VAL A 115 -3.21 -1.28 -8.86
CA VAL A 115 -2.41 -1.80 -7.74
C VAL A 115 -2.80 -1.09 -6.46
N MET A 116 -2.91 -1.83 -5.37
CA MET A 116 -3.21 -1.29 -4.05
C MET A 116 -2.10 -1.66 -3.07
N PRO A 117 -1.03 -0.85 -2.96
CA PRO A 117 0.01 -0.97 -1.94
C PRO A 117 -0.43 -0.33 -0.62
N ASN A 118 0.35 -0.54 0.43
CA ASN A 118 0.16 0.15 1.71
C ASN A 118 1.46 0.79 2.23
N THR A 119 1.34 1.64 3.25
CA THR A 119 2.46 2.44 3.78
C THR A 119 3.62 1.63 4.36
N PRO A 120 3.47 0.42 4.94
CA PRO A 120 4.60 -0.40 5.36
C PRO A 120 5.57 -0.81 4.25
N ALA A 121 5.23 -0.58 2.98
CA ALA A 121 6.16 -0.69 1.85
C ALA A 121 7.44 0.15 2.04
N ILE A 122 7.36 1.26 2.79
CA ILE A 122 8.52 2.12 3.14
C ILE A 122 9.64 1.31 3.81
N VAL A 123 9.27 0.39 4.68
CA VAL A 123 10.19 -0.48 5.43
C VAL A 123 10.30 -1.90 4.83
N GLY A 124 9.76 -2.13 3.63
CA GLY A 124 9.82 -3.41 2.95
C GLY A 124 8.86 -4.47 3.50
N CYS A 125 7.87 -4.07 4.28
CA CYS A 125 6.85 -4.93 4.87
C CYS A 125 5.44 -4.58 4.36
N GLY A 126 5.34 -4.15 3.11
CA GLY A 126 4.08 -3.83 2.47
C GLY A 126 3.20 -5.06 2.22
N ALA A 127 1.90 -4.83 2.16
CA ALA A 127 0.93 -5.77 1.61
C ALA A 127 0.30 -5.12 0.39
N THR A 128 0.53 -5.70 -0.77
CA THR A 128 0.09 -5.17 -2.06
C THR A 128 -0.79 -6.20 -2.75
N VAL A 129 -1.87 -5.74 -3.36
CA VAL A 129 -2.60 -6.54 -4.35
C VAL A 129 -2.69 -5.79 -5.67
N TYR A 130 -2.90 -6.54 -6.76
CA TYR A 130 -3.15 -5.93 -8.07
C TYR A 130 -4.25 -6.65 -8.83
N ALA A 131 -4.88 -5.93 -9.75
CA ALA A 131 -5.85 -6.47 -10.69
C ALA A 131 -5.47 -6.04 -12.11
N ARG A 132 -5.55 -6.99 -13.06
CA ARG A 132 -5.23 -6.76 -14.46
C ARG A 132 -6.42 -6.16 -15.21
N GLY A 133 -6.14 -5.15 -16.05
CA GLY A 133 -7.04 -4.69 -17.09
C GLY A 133 -7.05 -5.63 -18.30
N LYS A 134 -7.90 -5.33 -19.25
CA LYS A 134 -8.20 -6.21 -20.41
C LYS A 134 -6.99 -6.56 -21.27
N HIS A 135 -6.01 -5.67 -21.36
CA HIS A 135 -4.85 -5.82 -22.23
C HIS A 135 -3.55 -6.12 -21.46
N ALA A 136 -3.62 -6.34 -20.13
CA ALA A 136 -2.49 -6.74 -19.32
C ALA A 136 -2.38 -8.27 -19.30
N GLY A 137 -1.37 -8.81 -19.98
CA GLY A 137 -1.07 -10.23 -20.03
C GLY A 137 -0.17 -10.69 -18.89
N ASP A 138 0.26 -11.96 -18.95
CA ASP A 138 1.15 -12.56 -17.93
C ASP A 138 2.52 -11.88 -17.85
N LYS A 139 3.00 -11.32 -18.95
CA LYS A 139 4.26 -10.55 -18.96
C LYS A 139 4.16 -9.31 -18.11
N GLU A 140 3.09 -8.56 -18.25
CA GLU A 140 2.83 -7.32 -17.50
C GLU A 140 2.53 -7.61 -16.04
N ALA A 141 1.79 -8.67 -15.75
CA ALA A 141 1.52 -9.16 -14.40
C ALA A 141 2.82 -9.52 -13.66
N LYS A 142 3.72 -10.28 -14.30
CA LYS A 142 5.04 -10.61 -13.74
C LYS A 142 5.91 -9.39 -13.46
N ILE A 143 5.81 -8.35 -14.28
CA ILE A 143 6.52 -7.08 -14.03
C ILE A 143 5.95 -6.40 -12.79
N ALA A 144 4.62 -6.28 -12.68
CA ALA A 144 3.97 -5.70 -11.51
C ALA A 144 4.30 -6.50 -10.24
N GLU A 145 4.12 -7.82 -10.25
CA GLU A 145 4.44 -8.71 -9.14
C GLU A 145 5.89 -8.53 -8.69
N LYS A 146 6.86 -8.56 -9.62
CA LYS A 146 8.27 -8.39 -9.31
C LYS A 146 8.58 -7.03 -8.69
N LEU A 147 7.98 -5.95 -9.20
CA LEU A 147 8.15 -4.61 -8.66
C LEU A 147 7.60 -4.54 -7.22
N PHE A 148 6.36 -4.94 -7.01
CA PHE A 148 5.72 -4.77 -5.70
C PHE A 148 6.17 -5.80 -4.66
N SER A 149 6.62 -6.99 -5.05
CA SER A 149 7.26 -7.95 -4.14
C SER A 149 8.60 -7.47 -3.58
N SER A 150 9.23 -6.47 -4.19
CA SER A 150 10.45 -5.86 -3.63
C SER A 150 10.20 -4.96 -2.40
N VAL A 151 8.94 -4.65 -2.13
CA VAL A 151 8.53 -3.81 -0.99
C VAL A 151 7.62 -4.55 0.01
N GLY A 152 7.43 -5.86 -0.14
CA GLY A 152 6.61 -6.68 0.74
C GLY A 152 6.01 -7.89 0.04
N VAL A 153 4.78 -8.27 0.40
CA VAL A 153 4.02 -9.32 -0.31
C VAL A 153 3.18 -8.70 -1.42
N CYS A 154 3.00 -9.44 -2.52
CA CYS A 154 2.21 -9.00 -3.67
C CYS A 154 1.39 -10.18 -4.21
N GLU A 155 0.09 -9.97 -4.43
CA GLU A 155 -0.84 -11.00 -4.90
C GLU A 155 -1.81 -10.43 -5.94
N GLU A 156 -2.16 -11.24 -6.95
CA GLU A 156 -3.19 -10.90 -7.92
C GLU A 156 -4.57 -11.22 -7.36
N VAL A 157 -5.51 -10.29 -7.51
CA VAL A 157 -6.91 -10.48 -7.10
C VAL A 157 -7.86 -9.94 -8.17
N PRO A 158 -9.13 -10.42 -8.24
CA PRO A 158 -10.16 -9.76 -9.01
C PRO A 158 -10.33 -8.30 -8.59
N GLU A 159 -10.60 -7.38 -9.54
CA GLU A 159 -10.75 -5.94 -9.22
C GLU A 159 -11.81 -5.69 -8.15
N SER A 160 -12.88 -6.48 -8.12
CA SER A 160 -13.94 -6.38 -7.10
C SER A 160 -13.48 -6.54 -5.65
N LEU A 161 -12.30 -7.11 -5.44
CA LEU A 161 -11.69 -7.29 -4.11
C LEU A 161 -10.72 -6.15 -3.73
N ILE A 162 -10.40 -5.23 -4.64
CA ILE A 162 -9.49 -4.11 -4.33
C ILE A 162 -10.03 -3.23 -3.19
N ASP A 163 -11.35 -2.94 -3.15
CA ASP A 163 -11.92 -2.12 -2.09
C ASP A 163 -11.92 -2.81 -0.71
N PRO A 164 -12.32 -4.09 -0.55
CA PRO A 164 -12.09 -4.82 0.70
C PRO A 164 -10.63 -4.90 1.11
N VAL A 165 -9.70 -5.11 0.18
CA VAL A 165 -8.26 -5.10 0.48
C VAL A 165 -7.77 -3.72 0.89
N THR A 166 -8.29 -2.65 0.27
CA THR A 166 -8.00 -1.28 0.70
C THR A 166 -8.39 -1.04 2.15
N ALA A 167 -9.56 -1.53 2.56
CA ALA A 167 -10.02 -1.44 3.94
C ALA A 167 -9.15 -2.28 4.90
N LEU A 168 -8.79 -3.50 4.50
CA LEU A 168 -8.01 -4.42 5.34
C LEU A 168 -6.53 -4.02 5.41
N ALA A 169 -5.88 -3.83 4.27
CA ALA A 169 -4.43 -3.65 4.17
C ALA A 169 -4.04 -2.18 3.97
N GLY A 170 -4.79 -1.40 3.21
CA GLY A 170 -4.52 0.02 3.01
C GLY A 170 -4.77 0.86 4.26
N SER A 171 -5.93 0.68 4.90
CA SER A 171 -6.32 1.34 6.15
C SER A 171 -5.80 0.61 7.39
N GLY A 172 -5.57 -0.69 7.29
CA GLY A 172 -5.15 -1.56 8.40
C GLY A 172 -3.96 -1.08 9.23
N PRO A 173 -2.92 -0.48 8.66
CA PRO A 173 -1.82 0.09 9.45
C PRO A 173 -2.29 1.07 10.52
N ALA A 174 -3.33 1.89 10.24
CA ALA A 174 -3.88 2.82 11.23
C ALA A 174 -4.52 2.08 12.42
N TYR A 175 -5.22 0.98 12.17
CA TYR A 175 -5.81 0.16 13.23
C TYR A 175 -4.73 -0.44 14.13
N VAL A 176 -3.65 -0.92 13.52
CA VAL A 176 -2.50 -1.50 14.22
C VAL A 176 -1.75 -0.44 15.03
N TYR A 177 -1.60 0.80 14.50
CA TYR A 177 -0.99 1.89 15.27
C TYR A 177 -1.81 2.24 16.51
N MET A 178 -3.15 2.27 16.43
CA MET A 178 -4.01 2.44 17.60
C MET A 178 -3.83 1.30 18.62
N MET A 179 -3.69 0.05 18.17
CA MET A 179 -3.42 -1.09 19.04
C MET A 179 -2.06 -0.97 19.75
N ILE A 180 -1.01 -0.58 19.01
CA ILE A 180 0.33 -0.37 19.58
C ILE A 180 0.31 0.74 20.63
N GLU A 181 -0.37 1.85 20.33
CA GLU A 181 -0.53 2.97 21.28
C GLU A 181 -1.27 2.53 22.55
N ALA A 182 -2.40 1.84 22.40
CA ALA A 182 -3.20 1.35 23.53
C ALA A 182 -2.42 0.33 24.40
N LEU A 183 -1.65 -0.58 23.77
CA LEU A 183 -0.78 -1.51 24.50
C LEU A 183 0.31 -0.75 25.29
N ALA A 184 0.93 0.26 24.69
CA ALA A 184 1.92 1.09 25.35
C ALA A 184 1.30 1.88 26.51
N ASP A 185 0.11 2.45 26.35
CA ASP A 185 -0.63 3.16 27.41
C ASP A 185 -0.97 2.23 28.58
N GLY A 186 -1.41 1.00 28.27
CA GLY A 186 -1.61 -0.03 29.29
C GLY A 186 -0.35 -0.34 30.06
N GLY A 187 0.78 -0.50 29.38
CA GLY A 187 2.10 -0.69 30.00
C GLY A 187 2.49 0.45 30.94
N VAL A 188 2.30 1.69 30.49
CA VAL A 188 2.59 2.88 31.30
C VAL A 188 1.67 2.96 32.54
N LYS A 189 0.38 2.66 32.36
CA LYS A 189 -0.56 2.59 33.49
C LYS A 189 -0.11 1.58 34.56
N MET A 190 0.60 0.53 34.15
CA MET A 190 1.12 -0.51 35.01
C MET A 190 2.57 -0.25 35.46
N GLY A 191 3.13 0.96 35.23
CA GLY A 191 4.41 1.41 35.75
C GLY A 191 5.60 1.33 34.80
N LEU A 192 5.43 0.95 33.54
CA LEU A 192 6.51 0.99 32.55
C LEU A 192 6.85 2.43 32.15
N MET A 193 8.12 2.68 31.87
CA MET A 193 8.54 3.93 31.24
C MET A 193 8.03 4.00 29.81
N ARG A 194 7.53 5.17 29.38
CA ARG A 194 6.92 5.38 28.06
C ARG A 194 7.76 4.85 26.87
N PRO A 195 9.07 5.15 26.77
CA PRO A 195 9.89 4.65 25.67
C PRO A 195 9.95 3.11 25.63
N THR A 196 10.09 2.48 26.80
CA THR A 196 10.11 1.01 26.93
C THR A 196 8.76 0.40 26.53
N ALA A 197 7.64 1.01 26.94
CA ALA A 197 6.31 0.55 26.62
C ALA A 197 6.07 0.58 25.09
N TYR A 198 6.44 1.65 24.39
CA TYR A 198 6.33 1.73 22.93
C TYR A 198 7.21 0.70 22.22
N MET A 199 8.46 0.56 22.63
CA MET A 199 9.37 -0.42 22.03
C MET A 199 8.80 -1.84 22.15
N LEU A 200 8.35 -2.23 23.34
CA LEU A 200 7.81 -3.56 23.60
C LEU A 200 6.48 -3.79 22.86
N ALA A 201 5.57 -2.83 22.85
CA ALA A 201 4.30 -2.94 22.15
C ALA A 201 4.50 -3.10 20.64
N ALA A 202 5.36 -2.29 20.02
CA ALA A 202 5.68 -2.41 18.59
C ALA A 202 6.31 -3.75 18.25
N GLN A 203 7.29 -4.22 19.05
CA GLN A 203 7.95 -5.51 18.84
C GLN A 203 6.99 -6.68 19.05
N THR A 204 6.06 -6.60 19.99
CA THR A 204 5.06 -7.63 20.24
C THR A 204 4.13 -7.79 19.03
N VAL A 205 3.62 -6.70 18.47
CA VAL A 205 2.76 -6.73 17.29
C VAL A 205 3.51 -7.26 16.06
N LEU A 206 4.76 -6.80 15.85
CA LEU A 206 5.63 -7.29 14.78
C LEU A 206 5.86 -8.82 14.91
N GLY A 207 6.21 -9.28 16.11
CA GLY A 207 6.45 -10.70 16.38
C GLY A 207 5.22 -11.56 16.15
N ALA A 208 4.06 -11.15 16.66
CA ALA A 208 2.80 -11.87 16.48
C ALA A 208 2.40 -11.97 14.99
N GLY A 209 2.50 -10.87 14.23
CA GLY A 209 2.24 -10.87 12.79
C GLY A 209 3.21 -11.79 12.02
N THR A 210 4.50 -11.75 12.38
CA THR A 210 5.54 -12.61 11.80
C THR A 210 5.25 -14.09 12.08
N MET A 211 4.86 -14.44 13.30
CA MET A 211 4.49 -15.81 13.67
C MET A 211 3.36 -16.34 12.77
N VAL A 212 2.28 -15.59 12.60
CA VAL A 212 1.16 -16.00 11.74
C VAL A 212 1.61 -16.16 10.29
N ARG A 213 2.35 -15.20 9.76
CA ARG A 213 2.80 -15.18 8.37
C ARG A 213 3.73 -16.36 8.05
N ASP A 214 4.72 -16.61 8.89
CA ASP A 214 5.83 -17.50 8.56
C ASP A 214 5.52 -18.94 8.96
N THR A 215 4.84 -19.17 10.08
CA THR A 215 4.48 -20.53 10.54
C THR A 215 3.25 -21.10 9.84
N LYS A 216 2.39 -20.23 9.29
CA LYS A 216 1.07 -20.60 8.72
C LYS A 216 0.13 -21.27 9.73
N ILE A 217 0.44 -21.20 11.02
CA ILE A 217 -0.43 -21.71 12.08
C ILE A 217 -1.62 -20.76 12.24
N HIS A 218 -2.79 -21.33 12.44
CA HIS A 218 -4.01 -20.55 12.65
C HIS A 218 -3.87 -19.61 13.86
N PRO A 219 -4.25 -18.31 13.76
CA PRO A 219 -4.09 -17.36 14.86
C PRO A 219 -4.75 -17.80 16.17
N GLY A 220 -5.87 -18.54 16.10
CA GLY A 220 -6.53 -19.11 17.28
C GLY A 220 -5.63 -20.10 18.02
N GLN A 221 -4.92 -20.97 17.30
CA GLN A 221 -3.98 -21.92 17.92
C GLN A 221 -2.82 -21.17 18.58
N LEU A 222 -2.20 -20.21 17.87
CA LEU A 222 -1.12 -19.40 18.45
C LEU A 222 -1.57 -18.63 19.71
N LYS A 223 -2.82 -18.16 19.74
CA LYS A 223 -3.42 -17.53 20.93
C LYS A 223 -3.57 -18.52 22.08
N ASP A 224 -4.01 -19.74 21.80
CA ASP A 224 -4.18 -20.78 22.82
C ASP A 224 -2.82 -21.25 23.38
N ASP A 225 -1.80 -21.37 22.53
CA ASP A 225 -0.45 -21.79 22.93
C ASP A 225 0.21 -20.83 23.95
N VAL A 226 -0.18 -19.55 23.98
CA VAL A 226 0.33 -18.56 24.97
C VAL A 226 -0.61 -18.40 26.16
N ALA A 227 -1.74 -19.10 26.22
CA ALA A 227 -2.76 -18.98 27.25
C ALA A 227 -2.70 -20.14 28.27
N SER A 228 -1.87 -20.00 29.30
CA SER A 228 -1.78 -21.01 30.37
C SER A 228 -3.02 -21.00 31.29
N PRO A 229 -3.37 -22.15 31.92
CA PRO A 229 -4.47 -22.22 32.87
C PRO A 229 -4.29 -21.23 34.03
N ALA A 230 -5.34 -20.45 34.34
CA ALA A 230 -5.39 -19.41 35.37
C ALA A 230 -4.31 -18.30 35.21
N GLY A 231 -3.65 -18.21 34.04
CA GLY A 231 -2.59 -17.23 33.76
C GLY A 231 -3.09 -15.82 33.46
N SER A 232 -2.18 -14.87 33.41
CA SER A 232 -2.45 -13.47 33.05
C SER A 232 -3.02 -13.33 31.65
N THR A 233 -2.53 -14.16 30.70
CA THR A 233 -2.95 -14.11 29.30
C THR A 233 -4.43 -14.45 29.14
N ILE A 234 -4.93 -15.55 29.74
CA ILE A 234 -6.34 -15.91 29.61
C ILE A 234 -7.27 -14.88 30.30
N THR A 235 -6.82 -14.28 31.40
CA THR A 235 -7.55 -13.19 32.07
C THR A 235 -7.66 -11.96 31.17
N ALA A 236 -6.57 -11.58 30.49
CA ALA A 236 -6.58 -10.46 29.57
C ALA A 236 -7.43 -10.73 28.33
N ILE A 237 -7.37 -11.95 27.76
CA ILE A 237 -8.22 -12.36 26.64
C ILE A 237 -9.70 -12.23 27.02
N HIS A 238 -10.09 -12.72 28.20
CA HIS A 238 -11.47 -12.62 28.68
C HIS A 238 -11.93 -11.16 28.76
N TYR A 239 -11.09 -10.26 29.29
CA TYR A 239 -11.40 -8.83 29.32
C TYR A 239 -11.63 -8.25 27.93
N LEU A 240 -10.78 -8.59 26.94
CA LEU A 240 -10.90 -8.12 25.56
C LEU A 240 -12.19 -8.64 24.90
N GLU A 241 -12.57 -9.90 25.15
CA GLU A 241 -13.83 -10.48 24.65
C GLU A 241 -15.06 -9.77 25.25
N GLN A 242 -15.05 -9.49 26.56
CA GLN A 242 -16.12 -8.73 27.21
C GLN A 242 -16.32 -7.33 26.63
N HIS A 243 -15.24 -6.70 26.13
CA HIS A 243 -15.28 -5.36 25.56
C HIS A 243 -15.40 -5.36 24.01
N GLY A 244 -15.68 -6.51 23.41
CA GLY A 244 -16.06 -6.60 21.99
C GLY A 244 -14.96 -6.30 21.00
N LEU A 245 -13.68 -6.55 21.32
CA LEU A 245 -12.54 -6.27 20.45
C LEU A 245 -12.73 -6.83 19.03
N ARG A 246 -13.16 -8.08 18.92
CA ARG A 246 -13.37 -8.74 17.61
C ARG A 246 -14.41 -8.00 16.78
N SER A 247 -15.56 -7.69 17.38
CA SER A 247 -16.66 -6.98 16.73
C SER A 247 -16.20 -5.59 16.24
N ALA A 248 -15.44 -4.87 17.08
CA ALA A 248 -14.92 -3.55 16.72
C ALA A 248 -13.96 -3.61 15.50
N VAL A 249 -13.05 -4.57 15.47
CA VAL A 249 -12.09 -4.73 14.35
C VAL A 249 -12.81 -5.16 13.07
N ILE A 250 -13.73 -6.12 13.14
CA ILE A 250 -14.53 -6.54 11.99
C ILE A 250 -15.34 -5.36 11.44
N GLY A 251 -16.02 -4.62 12.32
CA GLY A 251 -16.80 -3.44 11.96
C GLY A 251 -15.96 -2.32 11.32
N ALA A 252 -14.73 -2.13 11.76
CA ALA A 252 -13.82 -1.16 11.17
C ALA A 252 -13.51 -1.49 9.70
N VAL A 253 -13.20 -2.76 9.39
CA VAL A 253 -12.97 -3.22 8.01
C VAL A 253 -14.22 -3.07 7.15
N GLU A 254 -15.40 -3.41 7.70
CA GLU A 254 -16.69 -3.26 7.01
C GLU A 254 -16.97 -1.78 6.68
N ALA A 255 -16.85 -0.89 7.66
CA ALA A 255 -17.08 0.54 7.49
C ALA A 255 -16.15 1.15 6.45
N ALA A 256 -14.86 0.82 6.50
CA ALA A 256 -13.89 1.29 5.54
C ALA A 256 -14.18 0.75 4.12
N THR A 257 -14.58 -0.52 3.99
CA THR A 257 -14.97 -1.11 2.69
C THR A 257 -16.17 -0.40 2.08
N LYS A 258 -17.20 -0.10 2.87
CA LYS A 258 -18.37 0.68 2.42
C LYS A 258 -17.92 2.05 1.88
N ARG A 259 -17.06 2.73 2.63
CA ARG A 259 -16.54 4.04 2.21
C ARG A 259 -15.70 3.97 0.94
N CYS A 260 -14.86 2.95 0.76
CA CYS A 260 -14.10 2.74 -0.48
C CYS A 260 -15.04 2.59 -1.68
N LYS A 261 -16.10 1.79 -1.57
CA LYS A 261 -17.09 1.61 -2.63
C LYS A 261 -17.83 2.91 -2.99
N GLU A 262 -18.18 3.73 -1.99
CA GLU A 262 -18.78 5.05 -2.23
C GLU A 262 -17.85 5.95 -3.04
N VAL A 263 -16.54 6.00 -2.70
CA VAL A 263 -15.54 6.80 -3.41
C VAL A 263 -15.36 6.29 -4.84
N SER A 264 -15.27 4.97 -5.03
CA SER A 264 -15.14 4.35 -6.35
C SER A 264 -16.34 4.69 -7.25
N SER A 265 -17.57 4.61 -6.72
CA SER A 265 -18.80 4.92 -7.48
C SER A 265 -18.91 6.41 -7.87
N LEU A 266 -18.38 7.32 -7.08
CA LEU A 266 -18.31 8.74 -7.43
C LEU A 266 -17.32 8.99 -8.58
N SER A 267 -16.23 8.22 -8.64
CA SER A 267 -15.22 8.33 -9.70
C SER A 267 -15.71 7.76 -11.05
N GLU A 268 -16.74 6.90 -11.07
CA GLU A 268 -17.36 6.40 -12.30
C GLU A 268 -18.36 7.38 -12.93
N LYS A 269 -18.90 8.31 -12.14
CA LYS A 269 -19.92 9.27 -12.57
C LYS A 269 -19.34 10.56 -13.16
N ASN A 270 -18.06 10.80 -12.95
CA ASN A 270 -17.32 11.95 -13.46
C ASN A 270 -16.37 11.52 -14.60
#